data_6b363822631a4e9c5722b6d3ab5d8073
#
_entry.id   6b363822631a4e9c5722b6d3ab5d8073
#
_cell.length_a   1.000
_cell.length_b   1.000
_cell.length_c   1.000
_cell.angle_alpha   90.00
_cell.angle_beta   90.00
_cell.angle_gamma   90.00
#
_symmetry.space_group_name_H-M   'P 1'
#
loop_
_entity.id
_entity.type
_entity.pdbx_description
1 polymer ?
#
loop_
_entity_poly.entity_id
_entity_poly.type
_entity_poly.pdbx_seq_one_letter_code
_entity_poly.pdbx_strand_id
1 'polypeptide(L)'
;WVSKYALKDSFGHIYELTPDDMHRRIASEIARIESKYPNPMDAEELFGLMSGFRYIVPQGSPMSGIGNNYQVGSLSNCFVIGLDGTPDSYGGVIKIDEEQVQLMKRRGGVGHDLTHIRPKGTPVKNSALTSTGLVPFMERYSNSTREVAQDGRRGALMLTVSINHPDSEAFIDAKMTEGKVTGANVSVRIDDEFMQAAVDGRPYRQTYPAHSQNPLVEKEIDASALWGKIVHNAWKSAEPGVLFWDTIVR
;
A
#
# COMPACT_ATOMS: atom_id res chain seq x y z
N TRP A 1 9.56 17.91 -12.91
CA TRP A 1 8.89 17.03 -13.86
C TRP A 1 9.90 16.17 -14.63
N VAL A 2 10.90 16.77 -15.27
CA VAL A 2 11.91 16.07 -16.12
C VAL A 2 12.55 14.88 -15.42
N SER A 3 12.98 15.03 -14.18
CA SER A 3 13.66 13.96 -13.42
C SER A 3 12.80 12.74 -13.12
N LYS A 4 11.46 12.90 -13.09
CA LYS A 4 10.54 11.85 -12.63
C LYS A 4 9.63 11.26 -13.71
N TYR A 5 9.24 12.06 -14.72
CA TYR A 5 8.15 11.69 -15.63
C TYR A 5 8.53 11.78 -17.11
N ALA A 6 9.54 12.59 -17.47
CA ALA A 6 9.98 12.69 -18.85
C ALA A 6 10.44 11.34 -19.40
N LEU A 7 10.10 11.08 -20.66
CA LEU A 7 10.55 9.87 -21.36
C LEU A 7 12.07 9.87 -21.47
N LYS A 8 12.70 8.79 -21.02
CA LYS A 8 14.13 8.58 -21.10
C LYS A 8 14.45 7.09 -21.25
N ASP A 9 15.63 6.81 -21.79
CA ASP A 9 16.15 5.46 -21.91
C ASP A 9 17.04 5.09 -20.70
N SER A 10 17.57 3.86 -20.73
CA SER A 10 18.47 3.35 -19.70
C SER A 10 19.87 3.98 -19.72
N PHE A 11 20.19 4.74 -20.76
CA PHE A 11 21.46 5.48 -20.90
C PHE A 11 21.34 6.92 -20.41
N GLY A 12 20.14 7.36 -20.00
CA GLY A 12 19.88 8.69 -19.48
C GLY A 12 19.55 9.74 -20.54
N HIS A 13 19.38 9.36 -21.81
CA HIS A 13 18.90 10.28 -22.82
C HIS A 13 17.46 10.68 -22.53
N ILE A 14 17.19 11.98 -22.55
CA ILE A 14 15.87 12.56 -22.31
C ILE A 14 15.23 12.91 -23.65
N TYR A 15 14.05 12.39 -23.90
CA TYR A 15 13.30 12.58 -25.15
C TYR A 15 12.19 13.61 -25.04
N GLU A 16 11.83 14.00 -23.83
CA GLU A 16 10.78 14.97 -23.53
C GLU A 16 11.33 16.10 -22.68
N LEU A 17 11.15 17.34 -23.13
CA LEU A 17 11.66 18.51 -22.41
C LEU A 17 10.55 19.27 -21.68
N THR A 18 9.29 19.09 -22.11
CA THR A 18 8.12 19.77 -21.55
C THR A 18 7.00 18.78 -21.22
N PRO A 19 6.08 19.13 -20.32
CA PRO A 19 4.86 18.34 -20.10
C PRO A 19 4.03 18.14 -21.38
N ASP A 20 4.04 19.08 -22.30
CA ASP A 20 3.31 18.94 -23.56
C ASP A 20 3.88 17.89 -24.50
N ASP A 21 5.20 17.64 -24.47
CA ASP A 21 5.80 16.51 -25.19
C ASP A 21 5.24 15.18 -24.66
N MET A 22 5.11 15.05 -23.34
CA MET A 22 4.48 13.89 -22.70
C MET A 22 3.00 13.77 -23.09
N HIS A 23 2.25 14.88 -23.06
CA HIS A 23 0.84 14.87 -23.45
C HIS A 23 0.67 14.44 -24.91
N ARG A 24 1.53 14.89 -25.82
CA ARG A 24 1.52 14.46 -27.24
C ARG A 24 1.83 12.97 -27.39
N ARG A 25 2.80 12.44 -26.67
CA ARG A 25 3.09 11.00 -26.67
C ARG A 25 1.87 10.20 -26.21
N ILE A 26 1.28 10.58 -25.08
CA ILE A 26 0.11 9.89 -24.52
C ILE A 26 -1.09 9.98 -25.49
N ALA A 27 -1.36 11.17 -26.03
CA ALA A 27 -2.44 11.40 -26.97
C ALA A 27 -2.27 10.56 -28.25
N SER A 28 -1.06 10.51 -28.80
CA SER A 28 -0.76 9.70 -29.98
C SER A 28 -0.97 8.21 -29.75
N GLU A 29 -0.54 7.69 -28.59
CA GLU A 29 -0.71 6.29 -28.27
C GLU A 29 -2.17 5.91 -27.98
N ILE A 30 -2.93 6.79 -27.32
CA ILE A 30 -4.37 6.56 -27.12
C ILE A 30 -5.10 6.63 -28.47
N ALA A 31 -4.82 7.61 -29.33
CA ALA A 31 -5.42 7.70 -30.65
C ALA A 31 -5.14 6.47 -31.51
N ARG A 32 -3.94 5.88 -31.40
CA ARG A 32 -3.61 4.60 -32.07
C ARG A 32 -4.53 3.45 -31.61
N ILE A 33 -4.94 3.44 -30.34
CA ILE A 33 -5.89 2.44 -29.85
C ILE A 33 -7.32 2.81 -30.23
N GLU A 34 -7.70 4.09 -30.12
CA GLU A 34 -9.02 4.63 -30.50
C GLU A 34 -9.37 4.29 -31.94
N SER A 35 -8.40 4.34 -32.87
CA SER A 35 -8.61 4.03 -34.28
C SER A 35 -9.21 2.64 -34.55
N LYS A 36 -9.26 1.74 -33.54
CA LYS A 36 -9.90 0.43 -33.63
C LYS A 36 -11.40 0.43 -33.33
N TYR A 37 -11.92 1.56 -32.87
CA TYR A 37 -13.31 1.71 -32.42
C TYR A 37 -14.10 2.65 -33.32
N PRO A 38 -15.45 2.58 -33.34
CA PRO A 38 -16.29 3.53 -34.04
C PRO A 38 -16.13 4.95 -33.46
N ASN A 39 -16.07 5.96 -34.33
CA ASN A 39 -15.96 7.37 -33.97
C ASN A 39 -14.74 7.68 -33.06
N PRO A 40 -13.52 7.34 -33.50
CA PRO A 40 -12.34 7.51 -32.68
C PRO A 40 -12.03 8.98 -32.45
N MET A 41 -11.54 9.30 -31.25
CA MET A 41 -10.90 10.60 -31.01
C MET A 41 -9.52 10.62 -31.67
N ASP A 42 -9.16 11.75 -32.28
CA ASP A 42 -7.84 11.94 -32.86
C ASP A 42 -6.80 12.42 -31.78
N ALA A 43 -5.54 12.47 -32.20
CA ALA A 43 -4.46 12.83 -31.28
C ALA A 43 -4.49 14.29 -30.85
N GLU A 44 -5.00 15.20 -31.68
CA GLU A 44 -5.10 16.65 -31.37
C GLU A 44 -6.27 16.91 -30.40
N GLU A 45 -7.40 16.24 -30.58
CA GLU A 45 -8.52 16.29 -29.63
C GLU A 45 -8.07 15.76 -28.22
N LEU A 46 -7.40 14.62 -28.17
CA LEU A 46 -6.85 14.04 -26.93
C LEU A 46 -5.79 14.94 -26.29
N PHE A 47 -4.89 15.50 -27.10
CA PHE A 47 -3.92 16.48 -26.62
C PHE A 47 -4.59 17.71 -26.02
N GLY A 48 -5.62 18.24 -26.68
CA GLY A 48 -6.39 19.40 -26.18
C GLY A 48 -7.02 19.15 -24.80
N LEU A 49 -7.43 17.92 -24.51
CA LEU A 49 -7.97 17.55 -23.20
C LEU A 49 -6.88 17.49 -22.10
N MET A 50 -5.64 17.18 -22.45
CA MET A 50 -4.52 17.04 -21.51
C MET A 50 -3.68 18.30 -21.38
N SER A 51 -3.55 19.09 -22.44
CA SER A 51 -2.68 20.27 -22.48
C SER A 51 -2.96 21.23 -21.33
N GLY A 52 -1.88 21.68 -20.68
CA GLY A 52 -1.96 22.50 -19.48
C GLY A 52 -2.58 21.79 -18.26
N PHE A 53 -2.73 20.46 -18.27
CA PHE A 53 -3.41 19.67 -17.23
C PHE A 53 -4.86 20.14 -16.99
N ARG A 54 -5.55 20.55 -18.04
CA ARG A 54 -6.83 21.26 -17.90
C ARG A 54 -8.01 20.35 -17.56
N TYR A 55 -8.19 19.25 -18.30
CA TYR A 55 -9.33 18.34 -18.13
C TYR A 55 -8.90 16.95 -17.71
N ILE A 56 -7.79 16.46 -18.23
CA ILE A 56 -7.23 15.16 -17.92
C ILE A 56 -5.84 15.34 -17.34
N VAL A 57 -5.66 14.86 -16.10
CA VAL A 57 -4.37 14.81 -15.41
C VAL A 57 -4.02 13.34 -15.19
N PRO A 58 -3.16 12.73 -16.02
CA PRO A 58 -2.78 11.33 -15.84
C PRO A 58 -2.04 11.12 -14.51
N GLN A 59 -2.20 9.96 -13.92
CA GLN A 59 -1.38 9.56 -12.76
C GLN A 59 0.04 9.19 -13.20
N GLY A 60 0.94 9.03 -12.22
CA GLY A 60 2.38 8.86 -12.49
C GLY A 60 2.75 7.68 -13.38
N SER A 61 2.08 6.52 -13.27
CA SER A 61 2.37 5.37 -14.12
C SER A 61 1.86 5.57 -15.57
N PRO A 62 0.64 6.07 -15.82
CA PRO A 62 0.24 6.52 -17.16
C PRO A 62 1.15 7.59 -17.74
N MET A 63 1.52 8.62 -16.96
CA MET A 63 2.42 9.68 -17.43
C MET A 63 3.73 9.14 -17.99
N SER A 64 4.33 8.18 -17.29
CA SER A 64 5.64 7.64 -17.68
C SER A 64 5.56 6.39 -18.55
N GLY A 65 4.41 5.71 -18.60
CA GLY A 65 4.28 4.38 -19.21
C GLY A 65 3.56 4.35 -20.55
N ILE A 66 2.52 5.20 -20.77
CA ILE A 66 1.78 5.18 -22.03
C ILE A 66 2.70 5.65 -23.18
N GLY A 67 2.85 4.81 -24.21
CA GLY A 67 3.74 5.09 -25.35
C GLY A 67 5.24 5.00 -25.04
N ASN A 68 5.63 4.49 -23.87
CA ASN A 68 7.03 4.29 -23.49
C ASN A 68 7.51 2.93 -23.97
N ASN A 69 8.46 2.90 -24.91
CA ASN A 69 9.07 1.70 -25.47
C ASN A 69 10.45 1.36 -24.87
N TYR A 70 10.93 2.16 -23.91
CA TYR A 70 12.27 1.99 -23.32
C TYR A 70 12.26 1.26 -21.98
N GLN A 71 11.13 1.27 -21.28
CA GLN A 71 11.01 0.70 -19.94
C GLN A 71 9.76 -0.16 -19.82
N VAL A 72 9.89 -1.29 -19.16
CA VAL A 72 8.74 -2.12 -18.76
C VAL A 72 8.14 -1.58 -17.48
N GLY A 73 6.93 -1.07 -17.55
CA GLY A 73 6.19 -0.50 -16.42
C GLY A 73 4.73 -0.94 -16.41
N SER A 74 4.09 -0.77 -15.27
CA SER A 74 2.64 -0.87 -15.15
C SER A 74 1.98 0.46 -15.50
N LEU A 75 0.80 0.42 -16.09
CA LEU A 75 -0.07 1.60 -16.24
C LEU A 75 -0.97 1.82 -15.02
N SER A 76 -1.03 0.86 -14.09
CA SER A 76 -1.69 1.01 -12.79
C SER A 76 -0.69 1.48 -11.74
N ASN A 77 -1.14 2.41 -10.87
CA ASN A 77 -0.28 2.98 -9.84
C ASN A 77 -0.29 2.19 -8.53
N CYS A 78 -1.42 1.51 -8.21
CA CYS A 78 -1.61 0.85 -6.93
C CYS A 78 -2.20 -0.53 -7.10
N PHE A 79 -1.72 -1.45 -6.26
CA PHE A 79 -2.12 -2.86 -6.23
C PHE A 79 -2.37 -3.30 -4.79
N VAL A 80 -3.40 -4.11 -4.59
CA VAL A 80 -3.61 -4.84 -3.35
C VAL A 80 -3.18 -6.29 -3.59
N ILE A 81 -2.32 -6.80 -2.71
CA ILE A 81 -1.82 -8.18 -2.74
C ILE A 81 -2.04 -8.87 -1.40
N GLY A 82 -1.72 -10.15 -1.31
CA GLY A 82 -1.87 -10.90 -0.07
C GLY A 82 -3.32 -11.04 0.37
N LEU A 83 -4.22 -11.21 -0.60
CA LEU A 83 -5.64 -11.42 -0.35
C LEU A 83 -5.93 -12.79 0.27
N ASP A 84 -7.19 -13.14 0.38
CA ASP A 84 -7.68 -14.39 1.00
C ASP A 84 -6.86 -15.62 0.61
N GLY A 85 -6.53 -16.44 1.60
CA GLY A 85 -5.76 -17.66 1.42
C GLY A 85 -4.23 -17.50 1.52
N THR A 86 -3.73 -16.30 1.83
CA THR A 86 -2.31 -16.15 2.19
C THR A 86 -2.02 -16.92 3.47
N PRO A 87 -1.10 -17.90 3.45
CA PRO A 87 -0.82 -18.69 4.63
C PRO A 87 -0.04 -17.89 5.68
N ASP A 88 -0.40 -18.08 6.94
CA ASP A 88 0.40 -17.64 8.09
C ASP A 88 1.65 -18.51 8.22
N SER A 89 2.63 -18.26 7.35
CA SER A 89 3.90 -18.99 7.27
C SER A 89 4.98 -18.13 6.64
N TYR A 90 6.25 -18.48 6.87
CA TYR A 90 7.39 -17.85 6.18
C TYR A 90 7.26 -17.93 4.65
N GLY A 91 6.74 -19.05 4.14
CA GLY A 91 6.47 -19.16 2.69
C GLY A 91 5.49 -18.11 2.21
N GLY A 92 4.39 -17.87 2.93
CA GLY A 92 3.42 -16.82 2.61
C GLY A 92 4.02 -15.41 2.72
N VAL A 93 4.76 -15.14 3.78
CA VAL A 93 5.43 -13.84 4.00
C VAL A 93 6.43 -13.54 2.88
N ILE A 94 7.26 -14.51 2.49
CA ILE A 94 8.28 -14.33 1.45
C ILE A 94 7.63 -14.19 0.08
N LYS A 95 6.56 -14.95 -0.19
CA LYS A 95 5.82 -14.81 -1.45
C LYS A 95 5.23 -13.41 -1.61
N ILE A 96 4.61 -12.85 -0.58
CA ILE A 96 4.10 -11.46 -0.60
C ILE A 96 5.25 -10.47 -0.82
N ASP A 97 6.39 -10.67 -0.18
CA ASP A 97 7.57 -9.82 -0.34
C ASP A 97 8.09 -9.85 -1.80
N GLU A 98 8.12 -11.03 -2.42
CA GLU A 98 8.46 -11.18 -3.83
C GLU A 98 7.46 -10.44 -4.73
N GLU A 99 6.16 -10.66 -4.54
CA GLU A 99 5.10 -10.00 -5.31
C GLU A 99 5.18 -8.47 -5.18
N GLN A 100 5.41 -7.98 -3.97
CA GLN A 100 5.62 -6.56 -3.66
C GLN A 100 6.77 -5.99 -4.50
N VAL A 101 7.93 -6.62 -4.47
CA VAL A 101 9.13 -6.20 -5.22
C VAL A 101 8.87 -6.24 -6.73
N GLN A 102 8.21 -7.29 -7.24
CA GLN A 102 7.89 -7.42 -8.66
C GLN A 102 6.95 -6.32 -9.16
N LEU A 103 6.00 -5.87 -8.36
CA LEU A 103 5.11 -4.76 -8.70
C LEU A 103 5.83 -3.41 -8.56
N MET A 104 6.57 -3.21 -7.48
CA MET A 104 7.26 -1.95 -7.22
C MET A 104 8.32 -1.63 -8.28
N LYS A 105 9.09 -2.61 -8.75
CA LYS A 105 10.07 -2.39 -9.83
C LYS A 105 9.43 -1.99 -11.17
N ARG A 106 8.11 -2.17 -11.30
CA ARG A 106 7.30 -1.72 -12.45
C ARG A 106 6.51 -0.45 -12.16
N ARG A 107 6.91 0.32 -11.14
CA ARG A 107 6.31 1.57 -10.69
C ARG A 107 4.96 1.42 -9.99
N GLY A 108 4.53 0.21 -9.63
CA GLY A 108 3.34 -0.04 -8.81
C GLY A 108 3.57 0.28 -7.34
N GLY A 109 2.67 1.03 -6.71
CA GLY A 109 2.54 1.06 -5.26
C GLY A 109 1.78 -0.18 -4.78
N VAL A 110 2.06 -0.67 -3.58
CA VAL A 110 1.51 -1.92 -3.07
C VAL A 110 0.89 -1.72 -1.70
N GLY A 111 -0.26 -2.34 -1.46
CA GLY A 111 -0.87 -2.45 -0.16
C GLY A 111 -1.21 -3.89 0.17
N HIS A 112 -0.97 -4.30 1.42
CA HIS A 112 -1.42 -5.60 1.92
C HIS A 112 -1.70 -5.60 3.42
N ASP A 113 -2.49 -6.57 3.84
CA ASP A 113 -2.98 -6.70 5.21
C ASP A 113 -2.19 -7.77 5.98
N LEU A 114 -1.85 -7.47 7.22
CA LEU A 114 -1.07 -8.35 8.08
C LEU A 114 -1.93 -9.14 9.09
N THR A 115 -3.25 -8.98 9.05
CA THR A 115 -4.16 -9.60 10.04
C THR A 115 -4.08 -11.12 10.06
N HIS A 116 -3.66 -11.75 8.95
CA HIS A 116 -3.49 -13.20 8.86
C HIS A 116 -2.24 -13.74 9.59
N ILE A 117 -1.27 -12.88 9.91
CA ILE A 117 -0.03 -13.28 10.60
C ILE A 117 -0.33 -13.45 12.08
N ARG A 118 0.07 -14.58 12.66
CA ARG A 118 -0.16 -14.87 14.09
C ARG A 118 0.53 -13.89 15.02
N PRO A 119 -0.10 -13.55 16.15
CA PRO A 119 0.47 -12.60 17.11
C PRO A 119 1.70 -13.16 17.81
N LYS A 120 2.46 -12.23 18.41
CA LYS A 120 3.65 -12.54 19.21
C LYS A 120 3.33 -13.55 20.34
N GLY A 121 4.24 -14.50 20.51
CA GLY A 121 4.12 -15.53 21.56
C GLY A 121 3.23 -16.72 21.18
N THR A 122 2.51 -16.69 20.06
CA THR A 122 1.72 -17.83 19.59
C THR A 122 2.64 -18.99 19.22
N PRO A 123 2.31 -20.25 19.62
CA PRO A 123 3.11 -21.41 19.29
C PRO A 123 3.33 -21.62 17.81
N VAL A 124 4.55 -22.00 17.43
CA VAL A 124 4.92 -22.42 16.07
C VAL A 124 5.57 -23.81 16.09
N LYS A 125 5.43 -24.54 14.98
CA LYS A 125 5.94 -25.93 14.86
C LYS A 125 7.40 -26.00 14.40
N ASN A 126 8.21 -25.00 14.71
CA ASN A 126 9.64 -24.97 14.35
C ASN A 126 10.50 -24.69 15.59
N SER A 127 11.82 -24.64 15.41
CA SER A 127 12.79 -24.45 16.49
C SER A 127 12.65 -23.13 17.27
N ALA A 128 11.91 -22.15 16.72
CA ALA A 128 11.66 -20.88 17.41
C ALA A 128 10.62 -21.02 18.54
N LEU A 129 9.82 -22.07 18.54
CA LEU A 129 8.76 -22.40 19.49
C LEU A 129 7.60 -21.38 19.50
N THR A 130 7.87 -20.09 19.37
CA THR A 130 6.86 -19.02 19.40
C THR A 130 7.07 -18.00 18.28
N SER A 131 5.97 -17.36 17.87
CA SER A 131 5.95 -16.28 16.88
C SER A 131 6.58 -15.00 17.43
N THR A 132 7.26 -14.26 16.55
CA THR A 132 7.80 -12.92 16.83
C THR A 132 6.74 -11.81 16.68
N GLY A 133 5.55 -12.13 16.12
CA GLY A 133 4.46 -11.18 15.89
C GLY A 133 4.65 -10.34 14.61
N LEU A 134 3.89 -9.25 14.50
CA LEU A 134 3.78 -8.45 13.27
C LEU A 134 5.00 -7.58 12.97
N VAL A 135 5.60 -6.96 13.98
CA VAL A 135 6.60 -5.88 13.80
C VAL A 135 7.82 -6.31 12.96
N PRO A 136 8.43 -7.49 13.15
CA PRO A 136 9.55 -7.93 12.32
C PRO A 136 9.19 -8.08 10.83
N PHE A 137 7.96 -8.47 10.53
CA PHE A 137 7.49 -8.58 9.15
C PHE A 137 7.19 -7.21 8.54
N MET A 138 6.68 -6.26 9.33
CA MET A 138 6.57 -4.86 8.90
C MET A 138 7.92 -4.28 8.51
N GLU A 139 8.96 -4.52 9.31
CA GLU A 139 10.33 -4.09 9.02
C GLU A 139 10.88 -4.75 7.74
N ARG A 140 10.62 -6.04 7.55
CA ARG A 140 11.00 -6.77 6.33
C ARG A 140 10.42 -6.11 5.09
N TYR A 141 9.10 -5.95 5.02
CA TYR A 141 8.42 -5.34 3.88
C TYR A 141 8.83 -3.88 3.66
N SER A 142 9.04 -3.14 4.75
CA SER A 142 9.57 -1.78 4.71
C SER A 142 10.98 -1.72 4.11
N ASN A 143 11.85 -2.69 4.44
CA ASN A 143 13.21 -2.77 3.92
C ASN A 143 13.18 -3.06 2.41
N SER A 144 12.44 -4.07 1.97
CA SER A 144 12.28 -4.40 0.55
C SER A 144 11.78 -3.21 -0.26
N THR A 145 10.84 -2.42 0.30
CA THR A 145 10.35 -1.18 -0.33
C THR A 145 11.47 -0.15 -0.54
N ARG A 146 12.40 -0.02 0.42
CA ARG A 146 13.51 0.92 0.31
C ARG A 146 14.59 0.48 -0.68
N GLU A 147 14.74 -0.83 -0.86
CA GLU A 147 15.70 -1.43 -1.80
C GLU A 147 15.28 -1.18 -3.25
N VAL A 148 13.97 -1.14 -3.53
CA VAL A 148 13.47 -0.99 -4.89
C VAL A 148 13.59 0.45 -5.36
N ALA A 149 14.57 0.70 -6.23
CA ALA A 149 14.71 1.98 -6.93
C ALA A 149 13.71 2.08 -8.09
N GLN A 150 13.07 3.24 -8.21
CA GLN A 150 12.10 3.57 -9.28
C GLN A 150 12.49 4.85 -10.01
N ASP A 151 13.74 4.98 -10.44
CA ASP A 151 14.22 6.13 -11.18
C ASP A 151 13.86 7.47 -10.50
N GLY A 152 14.44 7.69 -9.33
CA GLY A 152 14.23 8.91 -8.51
C GLY A 152 12.92 8.91 -7.69
N ARG A 153 12.11 7.84 -7.75
CA ARG A 153 10.99 7.60 -6.84
C ARG A 153 11.32 6.45 -5.88
N ARG A 154 10.83 6.53 -4.67
CA ARG A 154 10.84 5.40 -3.73
C ARG A 154 9.66 4.48 -4.02
N GLY A 155 9.79 3.20 -3.70
CA GLY A 155 8.66 2.29 -3.61
C GLY A 155 7.59 2.87 -2.67
N ALA A 156 6.32 2.53 -2.90
CA ALA A 156 5.22 2.94 -2.06
C ALA A 156 4.55 1.69 -1.49
N LEU A 157 4.49 1.62 -0.16
CA LEU A 157 3.89 0.51 0.57
C LEU A 157 2.86 1.03 1.57
N MET A 158 1.70 0.38 1.62
CA MET A 158 0.71 0.50 2.68
C MET A 158 0.58 -0.84 3.40
N LEU A 159 0.76 -0.84 4.72
CA LEU A 159 0.47 -1.99 5.58
C LEU A 159 -0.77 -1.71 6.41
N THR A 160 -1.66 -2.70 6.51
CA THR A 160 -2.84 -2.61 7.36
C THR A 160 -2.92 -3.78 8.34
N VAL A 161 -3.67 -3.58 9.41
CA VAL A 161 -4.05 -4.63 10.36
C VAL A 161 -5.45 -4.36 10.89
N SER A 162 -6.22 -5.39 11.20
CA SER A 162 -7.48 -5.24 11.94
C SER A 162 -7.21 -4.81 13.38
N ILE A 163 -8.01 -3.89 13.90
CA ILE A 163 -7.98 -3.52 15.33
C ILE A 163 -8.28 -4.71 16.24
N ASN A 164 -8.99 -5.72 15.72
CA ASN A 164 -9.30 -6.95 16.44
C ASN A 164 -8.06 -7.86 16.64
N HIS A 165 -6.97 -7.61 15.91
CA HIS A 165 -5.76 -8.41 16.03
C HIS A 165 -5.02 -8.14 17.36
N PRO A 166 -4.57 -9.16 18.13
CA PRO A 166 -3.90 -8.98 19.43
C PRO A 166 -2.62 -8.13 19.41
N ASP A 167 -1.91 -8.08 18.26
CA ASP A 167 -0.71 -7.25 18.07
C ASP A 167 -1.03 -5.86 17.47
N SER A 168 -2.30 -5.45 17.37
CA SER A 168 -2.66 -4.15 16.78
C SER A 168 -2.01 -2.97 17.51
N GLU A 169 -1.86 -3.05 18.82
CA GLU A 169 -1.17 -2.02 19.61
C GLU A 169 0.32 -1.93 19.22
N ALA A 170 1.01 -3.05 19.09
CA ALA A 170 2.40 -3.08 18.65
C ALA A 170 2.57 -2.57 17.21
N PHE A 171 1.59 -2.83 16.33
CA PHE A 171 1.53 -2.28 14.98
C PHE A 171 1.37 -0.75 15.01
N ILE A 172 0.47 -0.22 15.84
CA ILE A 172 0.22 1.22 16.02
C ILE A 172 1.49 1.94 16.51
N ASP A 173 2.25 1.30 17.39
CA ASP A 173 3.48 1.87 17.97
C ASP A 173 4.72 1.63 17.10
N ALA A 174 4.65 0.83 16.05
CA ALA A 174 5.83 0.40 15.29
C ALA A 174 6.65 1.55 14.70
N LYS A 175 6.00 2.65 14.30
CA LYS A 175 6.67 3.85 13.75
C LYS A 175 7.02 4.90 14.78
N MET A 176 6.66 4.72 16.04
CA MET A 176 7.02 5.62 17.13
C MET A 176 8.51 5.50 17.53
N THR A 177 9.16 4.41 17.13
CA THR A 177 10.62 4.25 17.25
C THR A 177 11.27 4.82 16.02
N GLU A 178 12.17 5.80 16.21
CA GLU A 178 12.89 6.43 15.12
C GLU A 178 13.67 5.41 14.28
N GLY A 179 13.58 5.55 12.96
CA GLY A 179 14.25 4.67 11.99
C GLY A 179 13.55 3.34 11.70
N LYS A 180 12.46 2.99 12.41
CA LYS A 180 11.69 1.77 12.13
C LYS A 180 10.58 1.99 11.11
N VAL A 181 10.34 0.97 10.28
CA VAL A 181 9.23 0.89 9.29
C VAL A 181 9.14 2.16 8.41
N THR A 182 10.27 2.74 8.04
CA THR A 182 10.33 4.02 7.30
C THR A 182 9.94 3.91 5.83
N GLY A 183 9.87 2.71 5.28
CA GLY A 183 9.49 2.42 3.89
C GLY A 183 8.00 2.12 3.69
N ALA A 184 7.19 2.15 4.76
CA ALA A 184 5.77 1.85 4.68
C ALA A 184 4.92 2.91 5.37
N ASN A 185 3.75 3.21 4.81
CA ASN A 185 2.66 3.82 5.53
C ASN A 185 1.88 2.74 6.27
N VAL A 186 1.30 3.07 7.40
CA VAL A 186 0.54 2.13 8.23
C VAL A 186 -0.86 2.64 8.51
N SER A 187 -1.85 1.76 8.44
CA SER A 187 -3.24 2.10 8.76
C SER A 187 -3.91 0.97 9.54
N VAL A 188 -4.78 1.32 10.46
CA VAL A 188 -5.56 0.36 11.25
C VAL A 188 -6.97 0.27 10.69
N ARG A 189 -7.44 -0.95 10.45
CA ARG A 189 -8.83 -1.22 10.08
C ARG A 189 -9.66 -1.31 11.35
N ILE A 190 -10.55 -0.35 11.53
CA ILE A 190 -11.40 -0.20 12.71
C ILE A 190 -12.80 -0.66 12.37
N ASP A 191 -13.38 -1.52 13.20
CA ASP A 191 -14.77 -1.94 13.14
C ASP A 191 -15.69 -1.07 14.00
N ASP A 192 -16.99 -1.15 13.74
CA ASP A 192 -18.00 -0.38 14.46
C ASP A 192 -18.06 -0.77 15.95
N GLU A 193 -17.80 -2.06 16.27
CA GLU A 193 -17.79 -2.57 17.65
C GLU A 193 -16.69 -1.92 18.49
N PHE A 194 -15.47 -1.81 17.94
CA PHE A 194 -14.38 -1.10 18.60
C PHE A 194 -14.70 0.37 18.83
N MET A 195 -15.21 1.05 17.80
CA MET A 195 -15.57 2.48 17.93
C MET A 195 -16.63 2.69 19.00
N GLN A 196 -17.67 1.84 19.01
CA GLN A 196 -18.70 1.94 20.03
C GLN A 196 -18.15 1.63 21.43
N ALA A 197 -17.28 0.62 21.56
CA ALA A 197 -16.62 0.30 22.83
C ALA A 197 -15.75 1.46 23.33
N ALA A 198 -15.02 2.13 22.42
CA ALA A 198 -14.21 3.30 22.77
C ALA A 198 -15.04 4.48 23.26
N VAL A 199 -16.19 4.75 22.63
CA VAL A 199 -17.13 5.81 23.04
C VAL A 199 -17.76 5.51 24.39
N ASP A 200 -18.17 4.26 24.62
CA ASP A 200 -18.85 3.82 25.85
C ASP A 200 -17.90 3.57 27.03
N GLY A 201 -16.58 3.62 26.82
CA GLY A 201 -15.58 3.26 27.83
C GLY A 201 -15.62 1.78 28.22
N ARG A 202 -15.95 0.92 27.27
CA ARG A 202 -16.04 -0.53 27.49
C ARG A 202 -14.78 -1.25 27.02
N PRO A 203 -14.46 -2.43 27.60
CA PRO A 203 -13.44 -3.29 27.04
C PRO A 203 -13.82 -3.77 25.64
N TYR A 204 -12.79 -4.03 24.83
CA TYR A 204 -12.91 -4.63 23.50
C TYR A 204 -12.12 -5.93 23.45
N ARG A 205 -12.74 -6.94 22.85
CA ARG A 205 -12.15 -8.28 22.72
C ARG A 205 -11.36 -8.40 21.41
N GLN A 206 -10.08 -8.68 21.51
CA GLN A 206 -9.22 -9.00 20.38
C GLN A 206 -9.04 -10.50 20.26
N THR A 207 -9.02 -11.02 19.04
CA THR A 207 -8.90 -12.47 18.79
C THR A 207 -7.93 -12.77 17.64
N TYR A 208 -7.31 -13.95 17.70
CA TYR A 208 -6.61 -14.51 16.55
C TYR A 208 -7.03 -15.96 16.32
N PRO A 209 -7.44 -16.36 15.10
CA PRO A 209 -7.71 -15.48 13.96
C PRO A 209 -8.70 -14.36 14.30
N ALA A 210 -8.57 -13.22 13.62
CA ALA A 210 -9.41 -12.06 13.88
C ALA A 210 -10.91 -12.40 13.70
N HIS A 211 -11.74 -11.94 14.62
CA HIS A 211 -13.21 -12.19 14.70
C HIS A 211 -13.59 -13.68 14.82
N SER A 212 -12.66 -14.55 15.20
CA SER A 212 -12.93 -15.99 15.36
C SER A 212 -13.83 -16.26 16.55
N GLN A 213 -14.76 -17.20 16.38
CA GLN A 213 -15.56 -17.75 17.49
C GLN A 213 -14.77 -18.77 18.32
N ASN A 214 -13.72 -19.38 17.74
CA ASN A 214 -12.82 -20.31 18.42
C ASN A 214 -11.37 -19.84 18.24
N PRO A 215 -10.97 -18.76 18.91
CA PRO A 215 -9.64 -18.18 18.73
C PRO A 215 -8.53 -19.03 19.37
N LEU A 216 -7.34 -18.98 18.75
CA LEU A 216 -6.12 -19.51 19.35
C LEU A 216 -5.56 -18.57 20.42
N VAL A 217 -5.81 -17.27 20.26
CA VAL A 217 -5.42 -16.21 21.19
C VAL A 217 -6.59 -15.27 21.39
N GLU A 218 -6.82 -14.92 22.65
CA GLU A 218 -7.82 -13.94 23.04
C GLU A 218 -7.22 -12.95 24.03
N LYS A 219 -7.52 -11.67 23.87
CA LYS A 219 -7.05 -10.59 24.72
C LYS A 219 -8.16 -9.55 24.88
N GLU A 220 -8.40 -9.11 26.09
CA GLU A 220 -9.26 -7.97 26.37
C GLU A 220 -8.41 -6.70 26.52
N ILE A 221 -8.86 -5.59 25.95
CA ILE A 221 -8.17 -4.30 25.98
C ILE A 221 -9.13 -3.18 26.36
N ASP A 222 -8.59 -2.08 26.85
CA ASP A 222 -9.31 -0.82 27.00
C ASP A 222 -9.40 -0.13 25.62
N ALA A 223 -10.62 -0.11 25.06
CA ALA A 223 -10.86 0.48 23.74
C ALA A 223 -10.60 1.99 23.71
N SER A 224 -10.99 2.73 24.77
CA SER A 224 -10.77 4.16 24.87
C SER A 224 -9.29 4.52 24.94
N ALA A 225 -8.52 3.76 25.72
CA ALA A 225 -7.07 3.95 25.83
C ALA A 225 -6.37 3.68 24.50
N LEU A 226 -6.74 2.60 23.78
CA LEU A 226 -6.14 2.30 22.47
C LEU A 226 -6.53 3.33 21.41
N TRP A 227 -7.79 3.81 21.41
CA TRP A 227 -8.21 4.91 20.54
C TRP A 227 -7.42 6.20 20.83
N GLY A 228 -7.27 6.56 22.09
CA GLY A 228 -6.43 7.70 22.50
C GLY A 228 -4.98 7.58 22.02
N LYS A 229 -4.41 6.36 22.04
CA LYS A 229 -3.08 6.08 21.50
C LYS A 229 -3.00 6.28 19.99
N ILE A 230 -3.99 5.80 19.23
CA ILE A 230 -4.07 6.03 17.77
C ILE A 230 -4.05 7.53 17.47
N VAL A 231 -4.92 8.28 18.12
CA VAL A 231 -5.01 9.75 17.95
C VAL A 231 -3.69 10.44 18.31
N HIS A 232 -3.06 10.05 19.43
CA HIS A 232 -1.79 10.63 19.87
C HIS A 232 -0.66 10.34 18.87
N ASN A 233 -0.54 9.10 18.39
CA ASN A 233 0.50 8.71 17.44
C ASN A 233 0.28 9.42 16.10
N ALA A 234 -0.96 9.51 15.61
CA ALA A 234 -1.30 10.23 14.40
C ALA A 234 -0.98 11.74 14.51
N TRP A 235 -1.27 12.36 15.65
CA TRP A 235 -0.88 13.74 15.90
C TRP A 235 0.64 13.93 15.86
N LYS A 236 1.41 13.01 16.44
CA LYS A 236 2.86 13.11 16.57
C LYS A 236 3.62 12.80 15.28
N SER A 237 3.17 11.83 14.50
CA SER A 237 3.90 11.27 13.35
C SER A 237 3.10 11.24 12.04
N ALA A 238 1.86 11.74 12.02
CA ALA A 238 0.89 11.61 10.94
C ALA A 238 0.45 10.16 10.64
N GLU A 239 0.78 9.20 11.51
CA GLU A 239 0.42 7.78 11.38
C GLU A 239 0.15 7.17 12.76
N PRO A 240 -0.70 6.13 12.85
CA PRO A 240 -1.35 5.40 11.76
C PRO A 240 -2.51 6.18 11.13
N GLY A 241 -2.84 5.84 9.87
CA GLY A 241 -4.13 6.16 9.29
C GLY A 241 -5.22 5.24 9.85
N VAL A 242 -6.49 5.59 9.60
CA VAL A 242 -7.66 4.84 10.04
C VAL A 242 -8.53 4.49 8.84
N LEU A 243 -8.94 3.23 8.76
CA LEU A 243 -9.90 2.72 7.79
C LEU A 243 -11.14 2.24 8.56
N PHE A 244 -12.26 2.95 8.41
CA PHE A 244 -13.55 2.53 8.99
C PHE A 244 -14.11 1.36 8.18
N TRP A 245 -13.68 0.15 8.57
CA TRP A 245 -13.78 -1.04 7.73
C TRP A 245 -15.23 -1.44 7.44
N ASP A 246 -16.09 -1.42 8.44
CA ASP A 246 -17.49 -1.77 8.25
C ASP A 246 -18.22 -0.79 7.33
N THR A 247 -17.82 0.47 7.33
CA THR A 247 -18.34 1.47 6.37
C THR A 247 -17.87 1.20 4.95
N ILE A 248 -16.63 0.72 4.77
CA ILE A 248 -16.07 0.39 3.46
C ILE A 248 -16.75 -0.85 2.86
N VAL A 249 -17.10 -1.83 3.72
CA VAL A 249 -17.66 -3.12 3.28
C VAL A 249 -19.18 -3.05 3.03
N ARG A 250 -19.90 -2.15 3.70
CA ARG A 250 -21.35 -1.89 3.47
C ARG A 250 -21.59 -1.28 2.11
#